data_b3c12d605eed57bf1dcd9770e68915cf
#
_entry.id   b3c12d605eed57bf1dcd9770e68915cf
#
_cell.length_a   1.000
_cell.length_b   1.000
_cell.length_c   1.000
_cell.angle_alpha   90.00
_cell.angle_beta   90.00
_cell.angle_gamma   90.00
#
_symmetry.space_group_name_H-M   'P 1'
#
loop_
_entity.id
_entity.type
_entity.pdbx_description
1 polymer ?
#
loop_
_entity_poly.entity_id
_entity_poly.type
_entity_poly.pdbx_seq_one_letter_code
_entity_poly.pdbx_strand_id
1 'polypeptide(L)'
;PNYNSAVATFCNNIANDLPIKVNDPAVELELLYIDDLVDEMIAALKGEEHHCEFEGVETRLTPEGRYCAVPTTHHATLGEIVDLLHTFHDQPSTLIIPEIPENSFAKKLYSTYLSYLPKEKVAFPLKMNVDARGSFTELLRTKNCGQVSVNISKPGITKGQHWHNTKWEFFMVVAGHGLIQQRRIDSDEVLNFEVSGDKIEAVHMLPGYTHNIINLLSLIHI
;
A
#
# COMPACT_ATOMS: atom_id res chain seq x y z
N PRO A 1 10.86 -14.72 -16.48
CA PRO A 1 10.17 -15.98 -16.79
C PRO A 1 9.87 -16.72 -15.49
N ASN A 2 8.72 -17.41 -15.45
CA ASN A 2 8.31 -18.26 -14.33
C ASN A 2 8.99 -19.66 -14.35
N TYR A 3 10.17 -19.74 -14.92
CA TYR A 3 10.94 -20.96 -15.12
C TYR A 3 12.37 -20.77 -14.62
N ASN A 4 12.89 -21.75 -13.88
CA ASN A 4 14.23 -21.71 -13.24
C ASN A 4 14.46 -20.56 -12.25
N SER A 5 13.40 -20.02 -11.66
CA SER A 5 13.50 -19.01 -10.60
C SER A 5 12.39 -19.25 -9.57
N ALA A 6 12.76 -19.44 -8.31
CA ALA A 6 11.81 -19.62 -7.22
C ALA A 6 10.88 -18.41 -7.09
N VAL A 7 11.44 -17.20 -7.04
CA VAL A 7 10.67 -15.94 -6.91
C VAL A 7 9.70 -15.78 -8.08
N ALA A 8 10.17 -15.94 -9.32
CA ALA A 8 9.32 -15.80 -10.49
C ALA A 8 8.20 -16.86 -10.54
N THR A 9 8.51 -18.09 -10.15
CA THR A 9 7.52 -19.18 -10.07
C THR A 9 6.47 -18.87 -9.00
N PHE A 10 6.86 -18.41 -7.81
CA PHE A 10 5.93 -18.07 -6.74
C PHE A 10 5.06 -16.86 -7.13
N CYS A 11 5.66 -15.78 -7.68
CA CYS A 11 4.90 -14.64 -8.18
C CYS A 11 3.85 -15.05 -9.21
N ASN A 12 4.25 -15.83 -10.23
CA ASN A 12 3.34 -16.31 -11.25
C ASN A 12 2.21 -17.17 -10.67
N ASN A 13 2.56 -18.14 -9.84
CA ASN A 13 1.57 -19.10 -9.34
C ASN A 13 0.59 -18.41 -8.37
N ILE A 14 1.07 -17.62 -7.43
CA ILE A 14 0.20 -16.90 -6.47
C ILE A 14 -0.68 -15.90 -7.21
N ALA A 15 -0.15 -15.12 -8.17
CA ALA A 15 -0.94 -14.17 -8.94
C ALA A 15 -2.07 -14.85 -9.75
N ASN A 16 -1.87 -16.09 -10.16
CA ASN A 16 -2.82 -16.87 -10.96
C ASN A 16 -3.61 -17.92 -10.16
N ASP A 17 -3.62 -17.87 -8.82
CA ASP A 17 -4.28 -18.84 -7.92
C ASP A 17 -3.82 -20.29 -8.15
N LEU A 18 -2.59 -20.48 -8.61
CA LEU A 18 -2.01 -21.80 -8.81
C LEU A 18 -1.28 -22.27 -7.53
N PRO A 19 -1.22 -23.56 -7.27
CA PRO A 19 -0.54 -24.08 -6.11
C PRO A 19 0.97 -23.84 -6.18
N ILE A 20 1.56 -23.56 -5.03
CA ILE A 20 3.00 -23.51 -4.84
C ILE A 20 3.46 -24.66 -3.94
N LYS A 21 4.72 -25.05 -4.10
CA LYS A 21 5.37 -26.02 -3.22
C LYS A 21 6.67 -25.42 -2.71
N VAL A 22 6.78 -25.30 -1.40
CA VAL A 22 8.00 -24.93 -0.70
C VAL A 22 8.50 -26.17 0.03
N ASN A 23 9.68 -26.67 -0.34
CA ASN A 23 10.22 -27.87 0.28
C ASN A 23 10.76 -27.60 1.69
N ASP A 24 11.48 -26.49 1.84
CA ASP A 24 12.00 -26.01 3.12
C ASP A 24 11.86 -24.48 3.16
N PRO A 25 10.95 -23.94 3.99
CA PRO A 25 10.73 -22.49 4.10
C PRO A 25 11.91 -21.74 4.74
N ALA A 26 12.83 -22.43 5.42
CA ALA A 26 13.97 -21.80 6.09
C ALA A 26 15.18 -21.57 5.15
N VAL A 27 15.13 -22.08 3.92
CA VAL A 27 16.20 -21.84 2.94
C VAL A 27 16.25 -20.35 2.61
N GLU A 28 17.37 -19.72 2.92
CA GLU A 28 17.68 -18.34 2.60
C GLU A 28 18.22 -18.20 1.17
N LEU A 29 17.77 -17.18 0.48
CA LEU A 29 18.25 -16.79 -0.84
C LEU A 29 18.87 -15.40 -0.76
N GLU A 30 20.01 -15.23 -1.43
CA GLU A 30 20.53 -13.92 -1.78
C GLU A 30 19.95 -13.51 -3.13
N LEU A 31 19.28 -12.36 -3.15
CA LEU A 31 18.46 -11.90 -4.27
C LEU A 31 18.95 -10.54 -4.77
N LEU A 32 18.98 -10.40 -6.08
CA LEU A 32 19.32 -9.18 -6.77
C LEU A 32 18.11 -8.68 -7.55
N TYR A 33 17.78 -7.41 -7.39
CA TYR A 33 16.74 -6.78 -8.17
C TYR A 33 17.28 -6.29 -9.51
N ILE A 34 16.45 -6.37 -10.54
CA ILE A 34 16.88 -6.09 -11.92
C ILE A 34 17.37 -4.66 -12.13
N ASP A 35 16.74 -3.68 -11.49
CA ASP A 35 17.13 -2.28 -11.65
C ASP A 35 18.52 -2.03 -11.01
N ASP A 36 18.80 -2.63 -9.84
CA ASP A 36 20.12 -2.54 -9.19
C ASP A 36 21.21 -3.15 -10.10
N LEU A 37 20.91 -4.24 -10.81
CA LEU A 37 21.81 -4.83 -11.79
C LEU A 37 22.02 -3.90 -12.98
N VAL A 38 20.96 -3.32 -13.51
CA VAL A 38 21.03 -2.39 -14.67
C VAL A 38 21.84 -1.15 -14.32
N ASP A 39 21.66 -0.60 -13.12
CA ASP A 39 22.42 0.56 -12.64
C ASP A 39 23.91 0.24 -12.56
N GLU A 40 24.28 -0.94 -12.08
CA GLU A 40 25.69 -1.37 -12.07
C GLU A 40 26.25 -1.61 -13.46
N MET A 41 25.45 -2.17 -14.38
CA MET A 41 25.85 -2.30 -15.77
C MET A 41 26.09 -0.95 -16.44
N ILE A 42 25.30 0.08 -16.11
CA ILE A 42 25.50 1.44 -16.59
C ILE A 42 26.74 2.06 -15.95
N ALA A 43 26.99 1.83 -14.66
CA ALA A 43 28.20 2.26 -13.98
C ALA A 43 29.44 1.63 -14.64
N ALA A 44 29.40 0.35 -14.97
CA ALA A 44 30.49 -0.34 -15.66
C ALA A 44 30.79 0.27 -17.05
N LEU A 45 29.79 0.71 -17.79
CA LEU A 45 30.01 1.42 -19.08
C LEU A 45 30.71 2.77 -18.90
N LYS A 46 30.63 3.37 -17.73
CA LYS A 46 31.29 4.64 -17.38
C LYS A 46 32.66 4.45 -16.69
N GLY A 47 33.01 3.21 -16.33
CA GLY A 47 34.19 2.90 -15.52
C GLY A 47 34.03 3.26 -14.05
N GLU A 48 32.80 3.26 -13.55
CA GLU A 48 32.39 3.58 -12.16
C GLU A 48 31.86 2.33 -11.44
N GLU A 49 32.05 1.14 -11.99
CA GLU A 49 31.57 -0.13 -11.46
C GLU A 49 32.18 -0.48 -10.09
N HIS A 50 31.41 -1.23 -9.31
CA HIS A 50 31.90 -1.84 -8.08
C HIS A 50 32.57 -3.19 -8.35
N HIS A 51 33.64 -3.47 -7.65
CA HIS A 51 34.38 -4.70 -7.76
C HIS A 51 34.34 -5.50 -6.47
N CYS A 52 34.36 -6.82 -6.57
CA CYS A 52 34.60 -7.71 -5.44
C CYS A 52 35.76 -8.63 -5.75
N GLU A 53 36.48 -9.01 -4.67
CA GLU A 53 37.52 -10.05 -4.72
C GLU A 53 36.93 -11.29 -4.03
N PHE A 54 37.11 -12.46 -4.68
CA PHE A 54 36.75 -13.74 -4.08
C PHE A 54 38.01 -14.39 -3.53
N GLU A 55 38.16 -14.44 -2.21
CA GLU A 55 39.24 -15.18 -1.60
C GLU A 55 39.14 -16.70 -1.91
N GLY A 56 40.26 -17.29 -2.36
CA GLY A 56 40.37 -18.73 -2.60
C GLY A 56 39.76 -19.23 -3.91
N VAL A 57 39.27 -18.38 -4.80
CA VAL A 57 38.85 -18.78 -6.15
C VAL A 57 39.94 -18.43 -7.15
N GLU A 58 40.53 -19.45 -7.77
CA GLU A 58 41.37 -19.23 -8.97
C GLU A 58 40.49 -18.71 -10.09
N THR A 59 40.53 -17.41 -10.35
CA THR A 59 39.73 -16.78 -11.38
C THR A 59 40.46 -16.87 -12.71
N ARG A 60 40.06 -17.85 -13.52
CA ARG A 60 40.53 -17.98 -14.91
C ARG A 60 39.88 -16.94 -15.85
N LEU A 61 38.95 -16.11 -15.36
CA LEU A 61 38.12 -15.25 -16.18
C LEU A 61 38.62 -13.82 -16.28
N THR A 62 39.39 -13.32 -15.30
CA THR A 62 40.08 -12.04 -15.40
C THR A 62 41.55 -12.17 -14.95
N PRO A 63 42.50 -11.56 -15.66
CA PRO A 63 43.91 -11.61 -15.26
C PRO A 63 44.23 -10.99 -13.89
N GLU A 64 43.29 -10.20 -13.38
CA GLU A 64 43.46 -9.37 -12.17
C GLU A 64 42.58 -9.84 -11.00
N GLY A 65 41.82 -10.94 -11.16
CA GLY A 65 40.94 -11.48 -10.08
C GLY A 65 39.79 -10.58 -9.67
N ARG A 66 39.44 -9.58 -10.47
CA ARG A 66 38.36 -8.64 -10.18
C ARG A 66 37.09 -9.01 -10.91
N TYR A 67 35.98 -8.95 -10.18
CA TYR A 67 34.63 -9.13 -10.74
C TYR A 67 33.80 -7.88 -10.45
N CYS A 68 32.97 -7.47 -11.41
CA CYS A 68 31.93 -6.49 -11.13
C CYS A 68 30.93 -7.09 -10.14
N ALA A 69 30.54 -6.32 -9.15
CA ALA A 69 29.61 -6.72 -8.10
C ALA A 69 28.51 -5.68 -7.98
N VAL A 70 27.27 -6.13 -7.83
CA VAL A 70 26.17 -5.24 -7.45
C VAL A 70 26.20 -5.06 -5.93
N PRO A 71 26.40 -3.83 -5.42
CA PRO A 71 26.55 -3.60 -3.99
C PRO A 71 25.26 -3.79 -3.19
N THR A 72 24.11 -3.80 -3.87
CA THR A 72 22.81 -3.95 -3.23
C THR A 72 22.23 -5.33 -3.51
N THR A 73 22.23 -6.20 -2.49
CA THR A 73 21.54 -7.49 -2.50
C THR A 73 20.57 -7.57 -1.32
N HIS A 74 19.64 -8.52 -1.39
CA HIS A 74 18.65 -8.76 -0.35
C HIS A 74 18.68 -10.22 0.06
N HIS A 75 18.65 -10.49 1.36
CA HIS A 75 18.53 -11.81 1.93
C HIS A 75 17.11 -12.06 2.41
N ALA A 76 16.49 -13.14 1.98
CA ALA A 76 15.17 -13.55 2.42
C ALA A 76 15.01 -15.07 2.34
N THR A 77 14.31 -15.64 3.29
CA THR A 77 13.96 -17.06 3.25
C THR A 77 12.80 -17.32 2.27
N LEU A 78 12.68 -18.54 1.79
CA LEU A 78 11.57 -18.95 0.93
C LEU A 78 10.21 -18.72 1.63
N GLY A 79 10.14 -18.93 2.95
CA GLY A 79 8.96 -18.66 3.76
C GLY A 79 8.58 -17.18 3.75
N GLU A 80 9.52 -16.28 4.06
CA GLU A 80 9.30 -14.84 4.04
C GLU A 80 8.83 -14.32 2.67
N ILE A 81 9.41 -14.84 1.59
CA ILE A 81 9.01 -14.49 0.22
C ILE A 81 7.54 -14.88 -0.01
N VAL A 82 7.16 -16.09 0.37
CA VAL A 82 5.79 -16.60 0.19
C VAL A 82 4.79 -15.84 1.04
N ASP A 83 5.12 -15.55 2.30
CA ASP A 83 4.25 -14.78 3.20
C ASP A 83 4.00 -13.36 2.69
N LEU A 84 5.04 -12.69 2.18
CA LEU A 84 4.90 -11.40 1.52
C LEU A 84 4.00 -11.48 0.29
N LEU A 85 4.21 -12.47 -0.58
CA LEU A 85 3.41 -12.65 -1.79
C LEU A 85 1.93 -12.92 -1.47
N HIS A 86 1.62 -13.70 -0.44
CA HIS A 86 0.24 -13.87 0.02
C HIS A 86 -0.36 -12.57 0.57
N THR A 87 0.43 -11.78 1.31
CA THR A 87 -0.01 -10.45 1.77
C THR A 87 -0.38 -9.54 0.59
N PHE A 88 0.40 -9.57 -0.48
CA PHE A 88 0.12 -8.79 -1.70
C PHE A 88 -1.11 -9.32 -2.45
N HIS A 89 -1.23 -10.64 -2.56
CA HIS A 89 -2.37 -11.30 -3.19
C HIS A 89 -3.69 -10.99 -2.47
N ASP A 90 -3.68 -10.97 -1.15
CA ASP A 90 -4.87 -10.78 -0.33
C ASP A 90 -5.29 -9.30 -0.19
N GLN A 91 -4.45 -8.37 -0.61
CA GLN A 91 -4.69 -6.94 -0.49
C GLN A 91 -6.04 -6.48 -1.07
N PRO A 92 -6.51 -6.94 -2.26
CA PRO A 92 -7.82 -6.55 -2.79
C PRO A 92 -8.99 -6.94 -1.89
N SER A 93 -8.89 -8.02 -1.12
CA SER A 93 -9.93 -8.51 -0.21
C SER A 93 -9.85 -7.88 1.17
N THR A 94 -8.65 -7.65 1.68
CA THR A 94 -8.40 -7.08 3.02
C THR A 94 -8.38 -5.57 3.03
N LEU A 95 -8.11 -4.94 1.88
CA LEU A 95 -7.83 -3.51 1.69
C LEU A 95 -6.60 -3.01 2.47
N ILE A 96 -5.81 -3.90 3.07
CA ILE A 96 -4.63 -3.53 3.84
C ILE A 96 -3.49 -3.19 2.88
N ILE A 97 -2.96 -1.98 3.01
CA ILE A 97 -1.77 -1.56 2.26
C ILE A 97 -0.57 -2.38 2.75
N PRO A 98 0.17 -3.04 1.85
CA PRO A 98 1.38 -3.76 2.24
C PRO A 98 2.44 -2.82 2.83
N GLU A 99 3.19 -3.32 3.80
CA GLU A 99 4.36 -2.60 4.33
C GLU A 99 5.53 -2.75 3.35
N ILE A 100 5.70 -1.76 2.49
CA ILE A 100 6.71 -1.73 1.42
C ILE A 100 7.59 -0.49 1.53
N PRO A 101 8.46 -0.37 2.55
CA PRO A 101 9.36 0.77 2.71
C PRO A 101 10.21 1.02 1.47
N GLU A 102 10.61 2.26 1.26
CA GLU A 102 11.44 2.62 0.11
C GLU A 102 12.75 1.81 0.09
N ASN A 103 13.17 1.37 -1.10
CA ASN A 103 14.35 0.53 -1.34
C ASN A 103 14.37 -0.82 -0.59
N SER A 104 13.25 -1.23 0.05
CA SER A 104 13.16 -2.51 0.73
C SER A 104 13.01 -3.68 -0.26
N PHE A 105 13.39 -4.88 0.19
CA PHE A 105 13.10 -6.12 -0.51
C PHE A 105 11.59 -6.27 -0.79
N ALA A 106 10.74 -5.97 0.20
CA ALA A 106 9.29 -6.06 0.06
C ALA A 106 8.75 -5.18 -1.07
N LYS A 107 9.27 -3.95 -1.24
CA LYS A 107 8.87 -3.05 -2.34
C LYS A 107 9.28 -3.59 -3.71
N LYS A 108 10.50 -4.10 -3.84
CA LYS A 108 11.02 -4.72 -5.05
C LYS A 108 10.28 -6.00 -5.42
N LEU A 109 9.98 -6.84 -4.41
CA LEU A 109 9.17 -8.05 -4.58
C LEU A 109 7.73 -7.70 -4.98
N TYR A 110 7.12 -6.65 -4.40
CA TYR A 110 5.78 -6.19 -4.77
C TYR A 110 5.72 -5.75 -6.24
N SER A 111 6.68 -4.96 -6.69
CA SER A 111 6.78 -4.55 -8.10
C SER A 111 6.91 -5.77 -9.04
N THR A 112 7.72 -6.75 -8.63
CA THR A 112 7.85 -8.02 -9.35
C THR A 112 6.52 -8.78 -9.39
N TYR A 113 5.84 -8.93 -8.24
CA TYR A 113 4.53 -9.59 -8.17
C TYR A 113 3.50 -8.93 -9.08
N LEU A 114 3.39 -7.60 -9.05
CA LEU A 114 2.44 -6.88 -9.91
C LEU A 114 2.67 -7.14 -11.41
N SER A 115 3.93 -7.37 -11.82
CA SER A 115 4.25 -7.70 -13.22
C SER A 115 3.71 -9.07 -13.66
N TYR A 116 3.32 -9.92 -12.73
CA TYR A 116 2.72 -11.24 -12.99
C TYR A 116 1.19 -11.24 -12.86
N LEU A 117 0.57 -10.12 -12.45
CA LEU A 117 -0.89 -10.07 -12.34
C LEU A 117 -1.55 -10.28 -13.70
N PRO A 118 -2.51 -11.19 -13.83
CA PRO A 118 -3.34 -11.30 -15.01
C PRO A 118 -4.20 -10.03 -15.15
N LYS A 119 -4.51 -9.65 -16.40
CA LYS A 119 -5.23 -8.40 -16.71
C LYS A 119 -6.56 -8.28 -15.96
N GLU A 120 -7.22 -9.40 -15.74
CA GLU A 120 -8.52 -9.51 -15.07
C GLU A 120 -8.45 -9.18 -13.58
N LYS A 121 -7.26 -9.27 -12.97
CA LYS A 121 -7.01 -8.97 -11.55
C LYS A 121 -6.42 -7.59 -11.29
N VAL A 122 -6.09 -6.82 -12.34
CA VAL A 122 -5.53 -5.47 -12.19
C VAL A 122 -6.55 -4.49 -11.59
N ALA A 123 -7.84 -4.65 -11.92
CA ALA A 123 -8.93 -3.89 -11.35
C ALA A 123 -9.82 -4.78 -10.50
N PHE A 124 -10.15 -4.33 -9.31
CA PHE A 124 -11.04 -5.05 -8.39
C PHE A 124 -12.11 -4.12 -7.82
N PRO A 125 -13.35 -4.62 -7.61
CA PRO A 125 -14.44 -3.80 -7.08
C PRO A 125 -14.26 -3.57 -5.57
N LEU A 126 -14.56 -2.35 -5.13
CA LEU A 126 -14.71 -2.03 -3.71
C LEU A 126 -16.15 -2.22 -3.26
N LYS A 127 -16.35 -2.68 -2.04
CA LYS A 127 -17.69 -2.86 -1.46
C LYS A 127 -18.30 -1.51 -1.12
N MET A 128 -19.31 -1.11 -1.87
CA MET A 128 -20.13 0.07 -1.58
C MET A 128 -21.31 -0.31 -0.66
N ASN A 129 -21.37 0.31 0.51
CA ASN A 129 -22.53 0.21 1.40
C ASN A 129 -23.49 1.35 1.05
N VAL A 130 -24.58 1.05 0.34
CA VAL A 130 -25.53 2.04 -0.19
C VAL A 130 -26.83 2.00 0.59
N ASP A 131 -27.34 3.17 0.99
CA ASP A 131 -28.66 3.34 1.62
C ASP A 131 -29.39 4.60 1.10
N ALA A 132 -30.52 4.96 1.72
CA ALA A 132 -31.30 6.13 1.34
C ALA A 132 -30.52 7.45 1.50
N ARG A 133 -29.50 7.49 2.34
CA ARG A 133 -28.69 8.67 2.65
C ARG A 133 -27.53 8.88 1.67
N GLY A 134 -27.13 7.86 0.92
CA GLY A 134 -25.98 7.86 0.03
C GLY A 134 -25.20 6.57 0.09
N SER A 135 -23.86 6.65 0.09
CA SER A 135 -23.01 5.47 0.19
C SER A 135 -21.81 5.70 1.12
N PHE A 136 -21.28 4.59 1.61
CA PHE A 136 -20.01 4.52 2.34
C PHE A 136 -19.15 3.44 1.71
N THR A 137 -17.93 3.78 1.33
CA THR A 137 -16.98 2.86 0.71
C THR A 137 -15.62 2.98 1.39
N GLU A 138 -15.16 1.90 1.97
CA GLU A 138 -13.80 1.81 2.47
C GLU A 138 -12.84 1.64 1.28
N LEU A 139 -11.81 2.48 1.20
CA LEU A 139 -10.85 2.47 0.11
C LEU A 139 -9.61 1.66 0.43
N LEU A 140 -9.09 1.85 1.64
CA LEU A 140 -7.87 1.20 2.11
C LEU A 140 -7.79 1.16 3.64
N ARG A 141 -7.00 0.23 4.14
CA ARG A 141 -6.59 0.11 5.54
C ARG A 141 -5.08 0.15 5.66
N THR A 142 -4.64 0.63 6.79
CA THR A 142 -3.27 0.38 7.25
C THR A 142 -3.30 -0.63 8.39
N LYS A 143 -2.23 -1.37 8.57
CA LYS A 143 -2.14 -2.38 9.63
C LYS A 143 -2.26 -1.76 11.03
N ASN A 144 -1.70 -0.56 11.21
CA ASN A 144 -1.54 0.09 12.52
C ASN A 144 -2.27 1.44 12.64
N CYS A 145 -2.66 2.09 11.54
CA CYS A 145 -3.10 3.49 11.54
C CYS A 145 -4.56 3.70 11.11
N GLY A 146 -5.37 2.63 11.01
CA GLY A 146 -6.79 2.75 10.67
C GLY A 146 -7.10 2.66 9.18
N GLN A 147 -8.12 3.40 8.72
CA GLN A 147 -8.67 3.29 7.38
C GLN A 147 -8.93 4.65 6.75
N VAL A 148 -8.97 4.67 5.41
CA VAL A 148 -9.48 5.78 4.61
C VAL A 148 -10.74 5.31 3.89
N SER A 149 -11.79 6.13 3.94
CA SER A 149 -13.10 5.82 3.37
C SER A 149 -13.66 7.02 2.62
N VAL A 150 -14.51 6.76 1.63
CA VAL A 150 -15.31 7.79 0.96
C VAL A 150 -16.77 7.67 1.37
N ASN A 151 -17.35 8.80 1.77
CA ASN A 151 -18.76 8.97 1.99
C ASN A 151 -19.36 9.82 0.86
N ILE A 152 -20.38 9.29 0.19
CA ILE A 152 -21.24 10.08 -0.69
C ILE A 152 -22.53 10.36 0.07
N SER A 153 -22.87 11.64 0.24
CA SER A 153 -24.07 12.06 0.96
C SER A 153 -25.02 12.80 0.04
N LYS A 154 -26.31 12.41 0.06
CA LYS A 154 -27.35 13.11 -0.72
C LYS A 154 -27.63 14.49 -0.14
N PRO A 155 -28.23 15.41 -0.92
CA PRO A 155 -28.61 16.75 -0.47
C PRO A 155 -29.47 16.71 0.80
N GLY A 156 -29.18 17.61 1.77
CA GLY A 156 -29.90 17.74 3.02
C GLY A 156 -29.66 16.63 4.05
N ILE A 157 -28.87 15.62 3.72
CA ILE A 157 -28.61 14.51 4.63
C ILE A 157 -27.58 14.89 5.68
N THR A 158 -27.90 14.54 6.93
CA THR A 158 -26.97 14.57 8.07
C THR A 158 -26.48 13.17 8.37
N LYS A 159 -25.16 13.01 8.47
CA LYS A 159 -24.47 11.77 8.92
C LYS A 159 -23.67 12.04 10.18
N GLY A 160 -23.43 11.01 11.00
CA GLY A 160 -22.72 11.12 12.27
C GLY A 160 -23.71 11.08 13.43
N GLN A 161 -23.75 12.10 14.29
CA GLN A 161 -24.51 12.17 15.54
C GLN A 161 -23.97 11.21 16.61
N HIS A 162 -22.65 11.06 16.65
CA HIS A 162 -21.97 10.21 17.63
C HIS A 162 -20.67 10.88 18.10
N TRP A 163 -20.00 10.28 19.07
CA TRP A 163 -18.75 10.78 19.61
C TRP A 163 -17.78 9.62 19.89
N HIS A 164 -16.51 9.95 19.99
CA HIS A 164 -15.42 9.01 20.28
C HIS A 164 -14.52 9.57 21.39
N ASN A 165 -13.97 8.67 22.24
CA ASN A 165 -13.01 9.07 23.29
C ASN A 165 -11.57 9.01 22.82
N THR A 166 -11.22 8.02 21.99
CA THR A 166 -9.83 7.68 21.67
C THR A 166 -9.55 7.55 20.19
N LYS A 167 -10.58 7.57 19.36
CA LYS A 167 -10.43 7.45 17.92
C LYS A 167 -9.94 8.79 17.33
N TRP A 168 -8.78 8.77 16.67
CA TRP A 168 -8.37 9.87 15.82
C TRP A 168 -9.15 9.82 14.50
N GLU A 169 -9.77 10.92 14.14
CA GLU A 169 -10.58 11.00 12.93
C GLU A 169 -10.56 12.44 12.41
N PHE A 170 -10.55 12.59 11.10
CA PHE A 170 -10.80 13.88 10.45
C PHE A 170 -11.60 13.69 9.16
N PHE A 171 -12.37 14.74 8.82
CA PHE A 171 -13.15 14.78 7.60
C PHE A 171 -12.60 15.82 6.64
N MET A 172 -12.63 15.49 5.35
CA MET A 172 -12.33 16.40 4.25
C MET A 172 -13.46 16.30 3.23
N VAL A 173 -14.03 17.45 2.84
CA VAL A 173 -14.97 17.50 1.73
C VAL A 173 -14.18 17.73 0.45
N VAL A 174 -14.21 16.76 -0.46
CA VAL A 174 -13.47 16.80 -1.73
C VAL A 174 -14.32 17.22 -2.92
N ALA A 175 -15.66 17.20 -2.76
CA ALA A 175 -16.61 17.75 -3.75
C ALA A 175 -17.92 18.12 -3.05
N GLY A 176 -18.55 19.22 -3.49
CA GLY A 176 -19.80 19.73 -2.92
C GLY A 176 -19.56 20.68 -1.74
N HIS A 177 -20.62 20.90 -0.93
CA HIS A 177 -20.62 21.88 0.15
C HIS A 177 -21.28 21.30 1.41
N GLY A 178 -20.58 21.33 2.53
CA GLY A 178 -21.02 20.74 3.79
C GLY A 178 -20.80 21.60 5.00
N LEU A 179 -21.54 21.28 6.05
CA LEU A 179 -21.36 21.84 7.38
C LEU A 179 -20.99 20.71 8.35
N ILE A 180 -19.80 20.80 8.92
CA ILE A 180 -19.38 19.92 10.01
C ILE A 180 -19.71 20.64 11.31
N GLN A 181 -20.38 19.96 12.22
CA GLN A 181 -20.72 20.46 13.54
C GLN A 181 -20.09 19.58 14.59
N GLN A 182 -19.53 20.20 15.62
CA GLN A 182 -19.01 19.51 16.80
C GLN A 182 -19.52 20.18 18.09
N ARG A 183 -19.93 19.38 19.06
CA ARG A 183 -20.38 19.87 20.36
C ARG A 183 -19.80 18.98 21.46
N ARG A 184 -19.12 19.60 22.42
CA ARG A 184 -18.63 18.86 23.58
C ARG A 184 -19.79 18.23 24.34
N ILE A 185 -19.64 17.01 24.83
CA ILE A 185 -20.74 16.24 25.44
C ILE A 185 -21.35 16.88 26.68
N ASP A 186 -20.59 17.75 27.36
CA ASP A 186 -20.97 18.47 28.58
C ASP A 186 -21.22 19.99 28.35
N SER A 187 -21.45 20.41 27.11
CA SER A 187 -21.68 21.82 26.71
C SER A 187 -22.78 21.90 25.67
N ASP A 188 -23.45 23.05 25.60
CA ASP A 188 -24.43 23.38 24.56
C ASP A 188 -23.80 24.18 23.40
N GLU A 189 -22.54 24.58 23.52
CA GLU A 189 -21.80 25.31 22.49
C GLU A 189 -21.52 24.39 21.29
N VAL A 190 -21.93 24.85 20.10
CA VAL A 190 -21.72 24.14 18.83
C VAL A 190 -20.65 24.85 18.02
N LEU A 191 -19.57 24.15 17.71
CA LEU A 191 -18.58 24.58 16.74
C LEU A 191 -19.06 24.24 15.33
N ASN A 192 -19.03 25.20 14.43
CA ASN A 192 -19.47 25.03 13.04
C ASN A 192 -18.31 25.26 12.10
N PHE A 193 -18.09 24.30 11.17
CA PHE A 193 -17.07 24.37 10.14
C PHE A 193 -17.74 24.18 8.78
N GLU A 194 -17.86 25.26 8.03
CA GLU A 194 -18.35 25.23 6.66
C GLU A 194 -17.19 24.79 5.75
N VAL A 195 -17.39 23.76 4.94
CA VAL A 195 -16.36 23.10 4.16
C VAL A 195 -16.83 22.83 2.73
N SER A 196 -15.93 22.91 1.76
CA SER A 196 -16.25 22.69 0.35
C SER A 196 -15.13 22.00 -0.41
N GLY A 197 -15.49 21.40 -1.55
CA GLY A 197 -14.52 20.85 -2.48
C GLY A 197 -13.72 21.90 -3.24
N ASP A 198 -14.15 23.18 -3.23
CA ASP A 198 -13.41 24.27 -3.87
C ASP A 198 -12.18 24.69 -3.08
N LYS A 199 -12.21 24.46 -1.76
CA LYS A 199 -11.09 24.63 -0.84
C LYS A 199 -11.06 23.46 0.13
N ILE A 200 -10.24 22.47 -0.17
CA ILE A 200 -10.15 21.25 0.65
C ILE A 200 -9.44 21.56 1.97
N GLU A 201 -10.18 21.40 3.06
CA GLU A 201 -9.71 21.56 4.42
C GLU A 201 -10.00 20.32 5.25
N ALA A 202 -9.05 19.91 6.10
CA ALA A 202 -9.23 18.81 7.03
C ALA A 202 -9.73 19.34 8.37
N VAL A 203 -10.84 18.79 8.86
CA VAL A 203 -11.42 19.10 10.17
C VAL A 203 -11.25 17.92 11.09
N HIS A 204 -10.49 18.08 12.17
CA HIS A 204 -10.34 17.05 13.19
C HIS A 204 -11.65 16.84 13.98
N MET A 205 -12.04 15.60 14.16
CA MET A 205 -13.10 15.22 15.09
C MET A 205 -12.49 15.11 16.50
N LEU A 206 -12.89 16.02 17.37
CA LEU A 206 -12.29 16.12 18.70
C LEU A 206 -12.80 15.01 19.61
N PRO A 207 -11.93 14.32 20.37
CA PRO A 207 -12.35 13.36 21.37
C PRO A 207 -13.28 14.01 22.42
N GLY A 208 -14.36 13.32 22.80
CA GLY A 208 -15.36 13.85 23.74
C GLY A 208 -16.34 14.85 23.12
N TYR A 209 -16.26 15.09 21.80
CA TYR A 209 -17.24 15.90 21.08
C TYR A 209 -18.15 15.00 20.23
N THR A 210 -19.45 15.21 20.34
CA THR A 210 -20.38 14.68 19.34
C THR A 210 -20.19 15.45 18.04
N HIS A 211 -20.21 14.78 16.91
CA HIS A 211 -20.00 15.40 15.63
C HIS A 211 -20.99 14.87 14.57
N ASN A 212 -21.21 15.70 13.58
CA ASN A 212 -21.95 15.34 12.38
C ASN A 212 -21.40 16.08 11.17
N ILE A 213 -21.88 15.68 9.98
CA ILE A 213 -21.71 16.42 8.75
C ILE A 213 -23.05 16.50 8.01
N ILE A 214 -23.40 17.69 7.58
CA ILE A 214 -24.63 18.02 6.85
C ILE A 214 -24.27 18.37 5.41
N ASN A 215 -24.90 17.74 4.45
CA ASN A 215 -24.80 18.16 3.06
C ASN A 215 -25.75 19.34 2.79
N LEU A 216 -25.19 20.50 2.45
CA LEU A 216 -25.96 21.74 2.33
C LEU A 216 -26.67 21.90 0.97
N LEU A 217 -26.08 21.51 -0.17
CA LEU A 217 -26.60 21.92 -1.48
C LEU A 217 -26.58 20.89 -2.60
N SER A 218 -25.60 19.97 -2.64
CA SER A 218 -25.40 19.04 -3.76
C SER A 218 -24.87 17.70 -3.27
N LEU A 219 -24.55 16.77 -4.17
CA LEU A 219 -23.82 15.57 -3.76
C LEU A 219 -22.47 15.96 -3.13
N ILE A 220 -22.28 15.57 -1.88
CA ILE A 220 -20.98 15.69 -1.20
C ILE A 220 -20.21 14.39 -1.32
N HIS A 221 -18.91 14.50 -1.63
CA HIS A 221 -17.93 13.45 -1.49
C HIS A 221 -16.96 13.80 -0.34
N ILE A 222 -16.89 12.95 0.65
CA ILE A 222 -16.07 13.11 1.86
C ILE A 222 -15.12 11.94 1.95
#